data_864c23f19b35e6474cec78f71b739455
#
_entry.id   864c23f19b35e6474cec78f71b739455
#
_cell.length_a   1.000
_cell.length_b   1.000
_cell.length_c   1.000
_cell.angle_alpha   90.00
_cell.angle_beta   90.00
_cell.angle_gamma   90.00
#
_symmetry.space_group_name_H-M   'P 1'
#
loop_
_entity.id
_entity.type
_entity.pdbx_description
1 polymer ?
#
loop_
_entity_poly.entity_id
_entity_poly.type
_entity_poly.pdbx_seq_one_letter_code
_entity_poly.pdbx_strand_id
1 'polypeptide(L)'
;MQFLIEKRNYLILGIIVLLVIWILFNLFSKKEVYMDSFDYFGESITIKVYDKVNQDNLSEDINKILKGYEDGEKDDDLIEYGRVLYMKSNGYIDVSDTELIKALRRGEDYKFSSKINDDDFKDFDLDMIKASYAISEVCDYFKQNNIESYIINEGGNVITGDSYDDDKYTVSLSKYDSEEVLDIVLLENKSLYTLNKSDEITEYSVNPKTSEAVDNFDSVSVIANDNLTADMLVRTLFLMSEDDGRKYIENFNAEALWQKGDEVSMTDGFKNYLQK
;
A
#
# COMPACT_ATOMS: atom_id res chain seq x y z
N MET A 1 -47.82 51.81 -3.84
CA MET A 1 -47.83 50.35 -3.53
C MET A 1 -47.30 49.49 -4.70
N GLN A 2 -47.71 49.72 -5.93
CA GLN A 2 -47.27 48.99 -7.13
C GLN A 2 -45.74 49.04 -7.36
N PHE A 3 -45.13 50.23 -7.24
CA PHE A 3 -43.67 50.46 -7.41
C PHE A 3 -42.79 49.70 -6.40
N LEU A 4 -43.27 49.49 -5.16
CA LEU A 4 -42.57 48.70 -4.15
C LEU A 4 -42.64 47.20 -4.44
N ILE A 5 -43.74 46.74 -5.04
CA ILE A 5 -43.91 45.33 -5.43
C ILE A 5 -42.99 45.01 -6.61
N GLU A 6 -42.87 45.87 -7.61
CA GLU A 6 -41.97 45.70 -8.72
C GLU A 6 -40.51 45.63 -8.28
N LYS A 7 -40.02 46.57 -7.45
CA LYS A 7 -38.65 46.50 -6.90
C LYS A 7 -38.37 45.22 -6.12
N ARG A 8 -39.34 44.74 -5.35
CA ARG A 8 -39.23 43.47 -4.62
C ARG A 8 -39.10 42.27 -5.58
N ASN A 9 -39.87 42.27 -6.66
CA ASN A 9 -39.84 41.21 -7.67
C ASN A 9 -38.49 41.18 -8.43
N TYR A 10 -37.92 42.34 -8.77
CA TYR A 10 -36.58 42.41 -9.37
C TYR A 10 -35.48 41.97 -8.42
N LEU A 11 -35.59 42.25 -7.10
CA LEU A 11 -34.66 41.74 -6.09
C LEU A 11 -34.71 40.22 -5.95
N ILE A 12 -35.91 39.65 -5.92
CA ILE A 12 -36.13 38.20 -5.88
C ILE A 12 -35.57 37.53 -7.13
N LEU A 13 -35.83 38.10 -8.30
CA LEU A 13 -35.30 37.58 -9.56
C LEU A 13 -33.77 37.62 -9.59
N GLY A 14 -33.14 38.67 -9.09
CA GLY A 14 -31.68 38.79 -8.96
C GLY A 14 -31.09 37.69 -8.05
N ILE A 15 -31.73 37.42 -6.91
CA ILE A 15 -31.29 36.35 -5.99
C ILE A 15 -31.41 34.97 -6.66
N ILE A 16 -32.51 34.72 -7.38
CA ILE A 16 -32.71 33.47 -8.11
C ILE A 16 -31.64 33.26 -9.17
N VAL A 17 -31.32 34.32 -9.94
CA VAL A 17 -30.26 34.26 -10.97
C VAL A 17 -28.90 33.97 -10.36
N LEU A 18 -28.55 34.60 -9.24
CA LEU A 18 -27.30 34.36 -8.53
C LEU A 18 -27.23 32.92 -7.98
N LEU A 19 -28.34 32.40 -7.44
CA LEU A 19 -28.46 31.02 -6.99
C LEU A 19 -28.29 30.04 -8.15
N VAL A 20 -28.90 30.28 -9.29
CA VAL A 20 -28.76 29.43 -10.47
C VAL A 20 -27.30 29.46 -10.99
N ILE A 21 -26.68 30.64 -11.04
CA ILE A 21 -25.28 30.78 -11.43
C ILE A 21 -24.38 30.01 -10.45
N TRP A 22 -24.62 30.11 -9.13
CA TRP A 22 -23.88 29.41 -8.12
C TRP A 22 -24.05 27.87 -8.23
N ILE A 23 -25.29 27.40 -8.47
CA ILE A 23 -25.58 25.99 -8.72
C ILE A 23 -24.87 25.49 -9.99
N LEU A 24 -24.97 26.26 -11.08
CA LEU A 24 -24.29 25.93 -12.34
C LEU A 24 -22.78 25.93 -12.17
N PHE A 25 -22.21 26.91 -11.47
CA PHE A 25 -20.79 26.94 -11.17
C PHE A 25 -20.33 25.71 -10.40
N ASN A 26 -21.07 25.26 -9.36
CA ASN A 26 -20.77 24.06 -8.62
C ASN A 26 -20.96 22.77 -9.45
N LEU A 27 -22.00 22.72 -10.31
CA LEU A 27 -22.24 21.57 -11.20
C LEU A 27 -21.21 21.44 -12.32
N PHE A 28 -20.65 22.55 -12.80
CA PHE A 28 -19.67 22.58 -13.88
C PHE A 28 -18.22 22.71 -13.39
N SER A 29 -17.98 22.94 -12.11
CA SER A 29 -16.66 22.79 -11.50
C SER A 29 -16.34 21.30 -11.43
N LYS A 30 -15.87 20.71 -12.56
CA LYS A 30 -15.22 19.39 -12.50
C LYS A 30 -14.05 19.56 -11.55
N LYS A 31 -14.06 18.81 -10.44
CA LYS A 31 -12.86 18.67 -9.62
C LYS A 31 -11.79 18.07 -10.53
N GLU A 32 -10.72 18.79 -10.77
CA GLU A 32 -9.56 18.25 -11.48
C GLU A 32 -8.91 17.24 -10.55
N VAL A 33 -8.93 15.98 -10.94
CA VAL A 33 -8.24 14.90 -10.23
C VAL A 33 -6.78 14.95 -10.67
N TYR A 34 -5.87 15.08 -9.72
CA TYR A 34 -4.45 14.87 -10.00
C TYR A 34 -4.20 13.41 -10.27
N MET A 35 -3.41 13.10 -11.30
CA MET A 35 -2.95 11.75 -11.58
C MET A 35 -1.55 11.83 -12.20
N ASP A 36 -0.61 11.09 -11.59
CA ASP A 36 0.74 10.97 -12.10
C ASP A 36 1.28 9.54 -11.88
N SER A 37 2.34 9.18 -12.60
CA SER A 37 2.98 7.88 -12.49
C SER A 37 4.50 8.06 -12.45
N PHE A 38 5.13 7.34 -11.53
CA PHE A 38 6.56 7.38 -11.26
C PHE A 38 7.14 5.97 -11.39
N ASP A 39 8.28 5.83 -12.04
CA ASP A 39 8.98 4.55 -12.19
C ASP A 39 10.16 4.52 -11.23
N TYR A 40 9.98 3.81 -10.09
CA TYR A 40 10.98 3.64 -9.04
C TYR A 40 10.93 2.22 -8.48
N PHE A 41 12.03 1.76 -7.92
CA PHE A 41 12.16 0.45 -7.26
C PHE A 41 11.82 -0.74 -8.19
N GLY A 42 11.97 -0.55 -9.51
CA GLY A 42 11.61 -1.55 -10.52
C GLY A 42 10.12 -1.67 -10.83
N GLU A 43 9.27 -0.82 -10.21
CA GLU A 43 7.82 -0.84 -10.36
C GLU A 43 7.29 0.51 -10.85
N SER A 44 6.07 0.51 -11.40
CA SER A 44 5.32 1.73 -11.72
C SER A 44 4.41 2.09 -10.56
N ILE A 45 4.59 3.29 -10.00
CA ILE A 45 3.80 3.84 -8.89
C ILE A 45 2.84 4.86 -9.46
N THR A 46 1.55 4.54 -9.51
CA THR A 46 0.49 5.46 -9.96
C THR A 46 -0.21 6.08 -8.75
N ILE A 47 -0.29 7.41 -8.73
CA ILE A 47 -0.90 8.19 -7.66
C ILE A 47 -2.04 9.02 -8.22
N LYS A 48 -3.22 8.91 -7.59
CA LYS A 48 -4.36 9.80 -7.86
C LYS A 48 -4.73 10.53 -6.57
N VAL A 49 -4.90 11.84 -6.67
CA VAL A 49 -5.38 12.68 -5.57
C VAL A 49 -6.64 13.38 -6.01
N TYR A 50 -7.67 13.27 -5.19
CA TYR A 50 -9.00 13.83 -5.46
C TYR A 50 -9.21 15.17 -4.76
N ASP A 51 -8.35 15.52 -3.81
CA ASP A 51 -8.32 16.84 -3.20
C ASP A 51 -7.79 17.89 -4.16
N LYS A 52 -8.13 19.13 -3.90
CA LYS A 52 -7.62 20.25 -4.69
C LYS A 52 -6.18 20.57 -4.30
N VAL A 53 -5.25 20.25 -5.19
CA VAL A 53 -3.80 20.41 -4.97
C VAL A 53 -3.17 21.27 -6.07
N ASN A 54 -1.98 21.84 -5.79
CA ASN A 54 -1.11 22.39 -6.82
C ASN A 54 -0.36 21.22 -7.48
N GLN A 55 -0.75 20.86 -8.69
CA GLN A 55 -0.29 19.65 -9.39
C GLN A 55 1.22 19.64 -9.63
N ASP A 56 1.80 20.77 -10.05
CA ASP A 56 3.24 20.85 -10.37
C ASP A 56 4.09 20.63 -9.12
N ASN A 57 3.75 21.30 -8.02
CA ASN A 57 4.47 21.15 -6.75
C ASN A 57 4.32 19.74 -6.18
N LEU A 58 3.12 19.16 -6.28
CA LEU A 58 2.84 17.82 -5.76
C LEU A 58 3.69 16.75 -6.47
N SER A 59 3.74 16.81 -7.83
CA SER A 59 4.55 15.88 -8.62
C SER A 59 6.04 16.00 -8.27
N GLU A 60 6.55 17.24 -8.14
CA GLU A 60 7.95 17.48 -7.80
C GLU A 60 8.30 16.96 -6.39
N ASP A 61 7.45 17.21 -5.40
CA ASP A 61 7.68 16.79 -4.02
C ASP A 61 7.63 15.26 -3.88
N ILE A 62 6.65 14.59 -4.51
CA ILE A 62 6.57 13.12 -4.53
C ILE A 62 7.82 12.54 -5.21
N ASN A 63 8.16 13.05 -6.38
CA ASN A 63 9.35 12.59 -7.12
C ASN A 63 10.63 12.73 -6.28
N LYS A 64 10.76 13.81 -5.53
CA LYS A 64 11.92 14.01 -4.63
C LYS A 64 11.97 12.99 -3.50
N ILE A 65 10.81 12.65 -2.91
CA ILE A 65 10.74 11.62 -1.87
C ILE A 65 11.19 10.28 -2.44
N LEU A 66 10.54 9.80 -3.50
CA LEU A 66 10.80 8.49 -4.10
C LEU A 66 12.27 8.36 -4.56
N LYS A 67 12.77 9.39 -5.24
CA LYS A 67 14.15 9.43 -5.71
C LYS A 67 15.18 9.38 -4.58
N GLY A 68 14.93 10.04 -3.45
CA GLY A 68 15.84 10.03 -2.32
C GLY A 68 16.08 8.63 -1.77
N TYR A 69 15.06 7.77 -1.79
CA TYR A 69 15.19 6.36 -1.40
C TYR A 69 15.81 5.51 -2.50
N GLU A 70 15.48 5.73 -3.77
CA GLU A 70 16.09 5.01 -4.90
C GLU A 70 17.61 5.27 -4.96
N ASP A 71 18.04 6.51 -4.81
CA ASP A 71 19.45 6.93 -4.88
C ASP A 71 20.27 6.55 -3.62
N GLY A 72 19.64 5.97 -2.57
CA GLY A 72 20.32 5.58 -1.32
C GLY A 72 20.65 6.75 -0.37
N GLU A 73 20.06 7.93 -0.58
CA GLU A 73 20.27 9.10 0.30
C GLU A 73 19.65 8.91 1.70
N LYS A 74 18.79 7.90 1.85
CA LYS A 74 17.97 7.59 3.04
C LYS A 74 18.23 6.20 3.63
N ASP A 75 19.38 5.60 3.36
CA ASP A 75 19.70 4.24 3.80
C ASP A 75 19.74 4.10 5.34
N ASP A 76 20.11 5.14 6.06
CA ASP A 76 20.10 5.13 7.54
C ASP A 76 18.67 4.93 8.09
N ASP A 77 17.66 5.58 7.50
CA ASP A 77 16.26 5.44 7.87
C ASP A 77 15.77 4.00 7.60
N LEU A 78 16.19 3.44 6.46
CA LEU A 78 15.84 2.06 6.06
C LEU A 78 16.50 1.02 6.98
N ILE A 79 17.74 1.23 7.40
CA ILE A 79 18.43 0.34 8.36
C ILE A 79 17.67 0.30 9.68
N GLU A 80 17.26 1.45 10.21
CA GLU A 80 16.48 1.48 11.45
C GLU A 80 15.11 0.82 11.26
N TYR A 81 14.44 1.05 10.12
CA TYR A 81 13.19 0.38 9.80
C TYR A 81 13.36 -1.14 9.68
N GLY A 82 14.44 -1.62 9.05
CA GLY A 82 14.77 -3.04 8.95
C GLY A 82 14.88 -3.72 10.32
N ARG A 83 15.48 -3.04 11.30
CA ARG A 83 15.52 -3.53 12.70
C ARG A 83 14.13 -3.63 13.31
N VAL A 84 13.28 -2.62 13.09
CA VAL A 84 11.89 -2.64 13.57
C VAL A 84 11.11 -3.79 12.93
N LEU A 85 11.29 -4.02 11.63
CA LEU A 85 10.67 -5.13 10.91
C LEU A 85 11.08 -6.48 11.47
N TYR A 86 12.38 -6.70 11.69
CA TYR A 86 12.87 -7.93 12.30
C TYR A 86 12.18 -8.22 13.64
N MET A 87 12.10 -7.23 14.51
CA MET A 87 11.43 -7.39 15.81
C MET A 87 9.93 -7.63 15.67
N LYS A 88 9.24 -6.82 14.87
CA LYS A 88 7.79 -6.91 14.70
C LYS A 88 7.36 -8.18 13.95
N SER A 89 8.12 -8.63 12.96
CA SER A 89 7.87 -9.88 12.24
C SER A 89 8.27 -11.12 13.04
N ASN A 90 8.76 -10.94 14.25
CA ASN A 90 9.31 -12.04 15.05
C ASN A 90 10.45 -12.79 14.32
N GLY A 91 11.29 -12.05 13.57
CA GLY A 91 12.41 -12.56 12.82
C GLY A 91 12.06 -13.31 11.52
N TYR A 92 10.86 -13.14 10.98
CA TYR A 92 10.51 -13.64 9.65
C TYR A 92 10.95 -12.69 8.53
N ILE A 93 11.19 -11.44 8.81
CA ILE A 93 11.77 -10.48 7.88
C ILE A 93 13.15 -10.08 8.43
N ASP A 94 14.18 -10.41 7.68
CA ASP A 94 15.57 -10.12 8.05
C ASP A 94 16.31 -9.55 6.84
N VAL A 95 16.52 -8.25 6.84
CA VAL A 95 17.24 -7.54 5.76
C VAL A 95 18.73 -7.88 5.69
N SER A 96 19.27 -8.62 6.67
CA SER A 96 20.67 -9.08 6.68
C SER A 96 20.85 -10.44 6.00
N ASP A 97 19.78 -11.05 5.44
CA ASP A 97 19.74 -12.45 4.99
C ASP A 97 20.22 -12.67 3.54
N THR A 98 20.85 -11.69 2.94
CA THR A 98 21.29 -11.71 1.53
C THR A 98 22.15 -12.93 1.18
N GLU A 99 23.03 -13.34 2.08
CA GLU A 99 23.94 -14.48 1.82
C GLU A 99 23.24 -15.83 1.86
N LEU A 100 22.20 -15.99 2.66
CA LEU A 100 21.35 -17.18 2.65
C LEU A 100 20.67 -17.35 1.28
N ILE A 101 20.03 -16.31 0.79
CA ILE A 101 19.34 -16.32 -0.52
C ILE A 101 20.31 -16.61 -1.66
N LYS A 102 21.49 -15.99 -1.67
CA LYS A 102 22.54 -16.23 -2.66
C LYS A 102 23.04 -17.67 -2.62
N ALA A 103 23.23 -18.23 -1.42
CA ALA A 103 23.68 -19.63 -1.25
C ALA A 103 22.63 -20.62 -1.75
N LEU A 104 21.37 -20.42 -1.38
CA LEU A 104 20.26 -21.28 -1.83
C LEU A 104 20.07 -21.24 -3.35
N ARG A 105 20.19 -20.08 -3.98
CA ARG A 105 20.16 -19.96 -5.44
C ARG A 105 21.31 -20.72 -6.13
N ARG A 106 22.46 -20.88 -5.45
CA ARG A 106 23.59 -21.70 -5.92
C ARG A 106 23.45 -23.18 -5.58
N GLY A 107 22.41 -23.57 -4.84
CA GLY A 107 22.22 -24.94 -4.36
C GLY A 107 23.21 -25.33 -3.24
N GLU A 108 23.68 -24.36 -2.49
CA GLU A 108 24.62 -24.56 -1.37
C GLU A 108 23.85 -24.70 -0.05
N ASP A 109 24.32 -25.59 0.82
CA ASP A 109 23.83 -25.67 2.21
C ASP A 109 24.36 -24.47 3.00
N TYR A 110 23.48 -23.55 3.38
CA TYR A 110 23.80 -22.41 4.20
C TYR A 110 22.95 -22.43 5.48
N LYS A 111 23.61 -22.26 6.63
CA LYS A 111 22.90 -22.05 7.89
C LYS A 111 23.06 -20.60 8.29
N PHE A 112 21.94 -19.92 8.26
CA PHE A 112 21.87 -18.53 8.70
C PHE A 112 22.13 -18.41 10.20
N SER A 113 22.94 -17.45 10.59
CA SER A 113 23.04 -16.98 11.97
C SER A 113 22.74 -15.49 11.95
N SER A 114 21.58 -15.08 12.50
CA SER A 114 21.23 -13.67 12.63
C SER A 114 22.39 -12.89 13.23
N LYS A 115 22.93 -11.95 12.45
CA LYS A 115 24.04 -11.08 12.86
C LYS A 115 23.54 -9.69 13.24
N ILE A 116 22.33 -9.54 13.73
CA ILE A 116 21.85 -8.25 14.25
C ILE A 116 22.60 -7.94 15.56
N ASN A 117 23.90 -7.82 15.46
CA ASN A 117 24.77 -7.24 16.46
C ASN A 117 25.39 -5.96 15.86
N ASP A 118 25.40 -4.91 16.63
CA ASP A 118 25.57 -3.49 16.30
C ASP A 118 26.75 -3.04 15.41
N ASP A 119 27.67 -3.90 14.97
CA ASP A 119 28.91 -3.46 14.34
C ASP A 119 29.13 -3.85 12.86
N ASP A 120 28.27 -4.70 12.26
CA ASP A 120 28.51 -5.25 10.91
C ASP A 120 27.43 -4.90 9.86
N PHE A 121 26.87 -3.71 9.91
CA PHE A 121 25.75 -3.26 9.04
C PHE A 121 26.13 -2.90 7.59
N LYS A 122 27.08 -3.60 6.97
CA LYS A 122 27.54 -3.24 5.61
C LYS A 122 26.88 -4.02 4.47
N ASP A 123 26.14 -5.08 4.77
CA ASP A 123 25.62 -6.01 3.76
C ASP A 123 24.10 -6.22 3.88
N PHE A 124 23.33 -5.17 4.16
CA PHE A 124 21.87 -5.26 4.18
C PHE A 124 21.28 -5.21 2.77
N ASP A 125 20.28 -6.07 2.53
CA ASP A 125 19.40 -5.94 1.39
C ASP A 125 18.24 -4.98 1.73
N LEU A 126 18.52 -3.69 1.54
CA LEU A 126 17.52 -2.65 1.76
C LEU A 126 16.51 -2.57 0.62
N ASP A 127 16.79 -3.15 -0.55
CA ASP A 127 15.93 -3.06 -1.72
C ASP A 127 14.56 -3.69 -1.45
N MET A 128 14.52 -4.74 -0.62
CA MET A 128 13.27 -5.40 -0.24
C MET A 128 12.28 -4.51 0.55
N ILE A 129 12.74 -3.41 1.14
CA ILE A 129 11.91 -2.54 1.99
C ILE A 129 11.82 -1.09 1.49
N LYS A 130 12.63 -0.72 0.48
CA LYS A 130 12.70 0.65 -0.04
C LYS A 130 11.36 1.18 -0.52
N ALA A 131 10.68 0.41 -1.37
CA ALA A 131 9.42 0.82 -1.98
C ALA A 131 8.33 1.12 -0.94
N SER A 132 8.05 0.15 -0.06
CA SER A 132 7.01 0.31 0.96
C SER A 132 7.32 1.46 1.93
N TYR A 133 8.61 1.64 2.30
CA TYR A 133 9.01 2.74 3.17
C TYR A 133 8.91 4.10 2.47
N ALA A 134 9.40 4.23 1.24
CA ALA A 134 9.27 5.46 0.46
C ALA A 134 7.80 5.87 0.25
N ILE A 135 6.91 4.90 0.00
CA ILE A 135 5.47 5.16 -0.12
C ILE A 135 4.88 5.61 1.22
N SER A 136 5.35 5.08 2.37
CA SER A 136 4.90 5.58 3.67
C SER A 136 5.27 7.05 3.88
N GLU A 137 6.42 7.48 3.42
CA GLU A 137 6.83 8.89 3.45
C GLU A 137 5.96 9.78 2.53
N VAL A 138 5.51 9.25 1.38
CA VAL A 138 4.53 9.93 0.54
C VAL A 138 3.18 10.07 1.27
N CYS A 139 2.73 9.03 1.98
CA CYS A 139 1.52 9.09 2.80
C CYS A 139 1.65 10.11 3.94
N ASP A 140 2.81 10.17 4.60
CA ASP A 140 3.08 11.16 5.64
C ASP A 140 3.15 12.59 5.07
N TYR A 141 3.73 12.78 3.88
CA TYR A 141 3.68 14.04 3.17
C TYR A 141 2.22 14.46 2.87
N PHE A 142 1.36 13.54 2.42
CA PHE A 142 -0.06 13.82 2.18
C PHE A 142 -0.74 14.28 3.46
N LYS A 143 -0.56 13.56 4.56
CA LYS A 143 -1.10 13.92 5.86
C LYS A 143 -0.64 15.30 6.35
N GLN A 144 0.63 15.65 6.18
CA GLN A 144 1.19 16.95 6.55
C GLN A 144 0.63 18.10 5.70
N ASN A 145 0.21 17.81 4.46
CA ASN A 145 -0.36 18.77 3.53
C ASN A 145 -1.89 18.74 3.45
N ASN A 146 -2.58 18.03 4.38
CA ASN A 146 -4.03 17.86 4.42
C ASN A 146 -4.60 17.31 3.10
N ILE A 147 -3.89 16.37 2.50
CA ILE A 147 -4.36 15.57 1.37
C ILE A 147 -4.95 14.30 1.97
N GLU A 148 -6.27 14.17 1.90
CA GLU A 148 -7.01 13.10 2.60
C GLU A 148 -7.55 12.06 1.62
N SER A 149 -8.05 12.50 0.44
CA SER A 149 -8.67 11.60 -0.55
C SER A 149 -7.69 11.23 -1.66
N TYR A 150 -7.14 10.02 -1.60
CA TYR A 150 -6.15 9.56 -2.59
C TYR A 150 -6.14 8.04 -2.74
N ILE A 151 -5.57 7.58 -3.84
CA ILE A 151 -5.20 6.18 -4.07
C ILE A 151 -3.80 6.12 -4.67
N ILE A 152 -2.97 5.24 -4.11
CA ILE A 152 -1.64 4.89 -4.62
C ILE A 152 -1.70 3.42 -5.04
N ASN A 153 -1.18 3.12 -6.25
CA ASN A 153 -0.98 1.76 -6.73
C ASN A 153 0.50 1.58 -7.05
N GLU A 154 1.13 0.62 -6.39
CA GLU A 154 2.52 0.22 -6.59
C GLU A 154 2.56 -1.26 -6.94
N GLY A 155 2.83 -1.60 -8.20
CA GLY A 155 2.95 -2.99 -8.65
C GLY A 155 1.74 -3.89 -8.32
N GLY A 156 0.55 -3.31 -8.08
CA GLY A 156 -0.66 -4.03 -7.64
C GLY A 156 -0.97 -3.92 -6.14
N ASN A 157 -0.03 -3.46 -5.33
CA ASN A 157 -0.32 -3.04 -3.95
C ASN A 157 -1.06 -1.70 -3.96
N VAL A 158 -2.08 -1.57 -3.13
CA VAL A 158 -2.98 -0.41 -3.15
C VAL A 158 -3.07 0.22 -1.76
N ILE A 159 -2.85 1.53 -1.70
CA ILE A 159 -3.00 2.34 -0.50
C ILE A 159 -4.06 3.39 -0.76
N THR A 160 -5.00 3.54 0.17
CA THR A 160 -6.10 4.50 0.05
C THR A 160 -6.17 5.43 1.25
N GLY A 161 -6.45 6.70 0.99
CA GLY A 161 -6.92 7.66 1.98
C GLY A 161 -8.43 7.61 2.18
N ASP A 162 -9.02 8.74 2.59
CA ASP A 162 -10.46 8.91 2.75
C ASP A 162 -11.19 8.71 1.41
N SER A 163 -12.42 8.23 1.51
CA SER A 163 -13.29 8.05 0.35
C SER A 163 -13.50 9.37 -0.41
N TYR A 164 -13.68 9.25 -1.73
CA TYR A 164 -14.04 10.37 -2.58
C TYR A 164 -15.55 10.31 -2.88
N ASP A 165 -16.25 11.42 -2.60
CA ASP A 165 -17.70 11.53 -2.78
C ASP A 165 -18.50 10.43 -2.03
N ASP A 166 -18.06 10.04 -0.83
CA ASP A 166 -18.63 8.99 0.04
C ASP A 166 -18.55 7.55 -0.55
N ASP A 167 -17.88 7.35 -1.68
CA ASP A 167 -17.68 6.05 -2.29
C ASP A 167 -16.29 5.47 -1.96
N LYS A 168 -16.26 4.24 -1.44
CA LYS A 168 -15.01 3.51 -1.20
C LYS A 168 -14.28 3.18 -2.49
N TYR A 169 -12.97 3.09 -2.42
CA TYR A 169 -12.15 2.67 -3.55
C TYR A 169 -12.35 1.18 -3.84
N THR A 170 -12.58 0.88 -5.11
CA THR A 170 -12.81 -0.48 -5.60
C THR A 170 -11.52 -1.07 -6.14
N VAL A 171 -11.07 -2.20 -5.58
CA VAL A 171 -9.84 -2.89 -5.97
C VAL A 171 -10.18 -4.34 -6.32
N SER A 172 -9.74 -4.82 -7.48
CA SER A 172 -9.88 -6.20 -7.90
C SER A 172 -8.77 -7.06 -7.31
N LEU A 173 -9.13 -8.17 -6.67
CA LEU A 173 -8.20 -9.26 -6.34
C LEU A 173 -8.24 -10.28 -7.47
N SER A 174 -7.07 -10.68 -7.98
CA SER A 174 -6.96 -11.71 -9.00
C SER A 174 -6.65 -13.07 -8.38
N LYS A 175 -7.02 -14.14 -9.06
CA LYS A 175 -6.46 -15.45 -8.79
C LYS A 175 -4.99 -15.46 -9.13
N TYR A 176 -4.19 -16.21 -8.37
CA TYR A 176 -2.78 -16.39 -8.67
C TYR A 176 -2.60 -16.94 -10.12
N ASP A 177 -1.61 -16.38 -10.82
CA ASP A 177 -1.25 -16.73 -12.21
C ASP A 177 -2.44 -16.72 -13.20
N SER A 178 -3.39 -15.81 -13.00
CA SER A 178 -4.61 -15.69 -13.81
C SER A 178 -5.08 -14.24 -13.92
N GLU A 179 -5.73 -13.91 -15.04
CA GLU A 179 -6.47 -12.66 -15.20
C GLU A 179 -7.89 -12.73 -14.60
N GLU A 180 -8.28 -13.89 -14.07
CA GLU A 180 -9.60 -14.07 -13.46
C GLU A 180 -9.67 -13.30 -12.14
N VAL A 181 -10.68 -12.44 -12.01
CA VAL A 181 -10.95 -11.72 -10.76
C VAL A 181 -11.50 -12.72 -9.75
N LEU A 182 -10.78 -12.87 -8.64
CA LEU A 182 -11.21 -13.69 -7.51
C LEU A 182 -12.35 -13.01 -6.75
N ASP A 183 -12.17 -11.73 -6.43
CA ASP A 183 -13.14 -10.92 -5.72
C ASP A 183 -12.86 -9.41 -5.90
N ILE A 184 -13.80 -8.59 -5.44
CA ILE A 184 -13.67 -7.13 -5.44
C ILE A 184 -13.64 -6.64 -3.99
N VAL A 185 -12.62 -5.87 -3.65
CA VAL A 185 -12.39 -5.31 -2.31
C VAL A 185 -12.73 -3.83 -2.31
N LEU A 186 -13.41 -3.37 -1.27
CA LEU A 186 -13.77 -1.98 -1.03
C LEU A 186 -12.90 -1.40 0.09
N LEU A 187 -12.05 -0.45 -0.25
CA LEU A 187 -11.07 0.15 0.66
C LEU A 187 -11.36 1.62 0.95
N GLU A 188 -11.09 2.02 2.18
CA GLU A 188 -11.09 3.39 2.65
C GLU A 188 -10.17 3.48 3.87
N ASN A 189 -9.17 4.36 3.85
CA ASN A 189 -8.14 4.45 4.87
C ASN A 189 -7.49 3.10 5.19
N LYS A 190 -7.15 2.37 4.14
CA LYS A 190 -6.59 1.03 4.21
C LYS A 190 -5.55 0.81 3.13
N SER A 191 -4.67 -0.14 3.41
CA SER A 191 -3.70 -0.65 2.46
C SER A 191 -3.97 -2.13 2.20
N LEU A 192 -3.93 -2.52 0.94
CA LEU A 192 -4.01 -3.90 0.47
C LEU A 192 -2.69 -4.26 -0.19
N TYR A 193 -1.99 -5.21 0.38
CA TYR A 193 -0.75 -5.77 -0.17
C TYR A 193 -0.95 -7.23 -0.53
N THR A 194 -0.42 -7.63 -1.69
CA THR A 194 -0.49 -9.00 -2.16
C THR A 194 0.90 -9.49 -2.53
N LEU A 195 1.30 -10.61 -1.96
CA LEU A 195 2.53 -11.31 -2.30
C LEU A 195 2.19 -12.62 -3.01
N ASN A 196 2.71 -12.75 -4.22
CA ASN A 196 2.56 -13.93 -5.05
C ASN A 196 3.82 -14.80 -4.99
N LYS A 197 3.64 -16.13 -5.10
CA LYS A 197 4.73 -17.07 -5.26
C LYS A 197 5.55 -16.72 -6.51
N SER A 198 6.86 -16.84 -6.41
CA SER A 198 7.80 -16.74 -7.52
C SER A 198 8.36 -18.10 -7.86
N ASP A 199 8.67 -18.32 -9.15
CA ASP A 199 9.41 -19.52 -9.60
C ASP A 199 10.88 -19.49 -9.17
N GLU A 200 11.39 -18.29 -8.84
CA GLU A 200 12.75 -18.11 -8.33
C GLU A 200 12.77 -18.07 -6.81
N ILE A 201 13.88 -18.52 -6.23
CA ILE A 201 14.14 -18.36 -4.79
C ILE A 201 14.38 -16.86 -4.53
N THR A 202 13.48 -16.29 -3.74
CA THR A 202 13.54 -14.90 -3.28
C THR A 202 13.61 -14.86 -1.75
N GLU A 203 13.92 -13.71 -1.21
CA GLU A 203 13.87 -13.41 0.22
C GLU A 203 12.48 -13.63 0.83
N TYR A 204 11.42 -13.69 0.00
CA TYR A 204 10.05 -13.95 0.44
C TYR A 204 9.65 -15.43 0.38
N SER A 205 10.51 -16.27 -0.19
CA SER A 205 10.25 -17.71 -0.33
C SER A 205 11.10 -18.57 0.61
N VAL A 206 11.93 -17.93 1.44
CA VAL A 206 12.81 -18.62 2.39
C VAL A 206 12.49 -18.21 3.81
N ASN A 207 12.26 -19.19 4.68
CA ASN A 207 12.08 -18.92 6.10
C ASN A 207 13.45 -18.70 6.76
N PRO A 208 13.77 -17.49 7.23
CA PRO A 208 15.09 -17.20 7.79
C PRO A 208 15.35 -17.96 9.09
N LYS A 209 14.31 -18.41 9.80
CA LYS A 209 14.47 -19.20 11.04
C LYS A 209 14.90 -20.63 10.80
N THR A 210 14.51 -21.22 9.67
CA THR A 210 14.84 -22.63 9.32
C THR A 210 15.87 -22.72 8.21
N SER A 211 16.11 -21.64 7.48
CA SER A 211 16.92 -21.57 6.25
C SER A 211 16.38 -22.46 5.13
N GLU A 212 15.07 -22.71 5.13
CA GLU A 212 14.40 -23.57 4.16
C GLU A 212 13.44 -22.76 3.30
N ALA A 213 13.38 -23.11 2.01
CA ALA A 213 12.36 -22.58 1.12
C ALA A 213 10.97 -23.05 1.56
N VAL A 214 9.98 -22.18 1.49
CA VAL A 214 8.59 -22.48 1.80
C VAL A 214 7.74 -22.52 0.54
N ASP A 215 6.71 -23.36 0.54
CA ASP A 215 5.72 -23.50 -0.52
C ASP A 215 4.33 -23.67 0.09
N ASN A 216 4.01 -22.80 1.06
CA ASN A 216 2.75 -22.86 1.79
C ASN A 216 1.58 -22.35 0.95
N PHE A 217 1.79 -21.27 0.19
CA PHE A 217 0.75 -20.56 -0.55
C PHE A 217 1.22 -20.17 -1.95
N ASP A 218 0.28 -19.98 -2.86
CA ASP A 218 0.54 -19.39 -4.17
C ASP A 218 0.38 -17.87 -4.11
N SER A 219 -0.51 -17.38 -3.23
CA SER A 219 -0.70 -15.96 -2.97
C SER A 219 -1.19 -15.71 -1.56
N VAL A 220 -0.77 -14.59 -0.97
CA VAL A 220 -1.31 -14.05 0.28
C VAL A 220 -1.65 -12.59 0.07
N SER A 221 -2.84 -12.17 0.49
CA SER A 221 -3.26 -10.75 0.48
C SER A 221 -3.58 -10.29 1.89
N VAL A 222 -3.14 -9.09 2.25
CA VAL A 222 -3.37 -8.48 3.57
C VAL A 222 -3.98 -7.10 3.44
N ILE A 223 -5.03 -6.84 4.22
CA ILE A 223 -5.61 -5.51 4.42
C ILE A 223 -5.22 -5.02 5.81
N ALA A 224 -4.56 -3.87 5.90
CA ALA A 224 -4.16 -3.24 7.15
C ALA A 224 -4.46 -1.72 7.14
N ASN A 225 -4.24 -1.05 8.29
CA ASN A 225 -4.49 0.38 8.42
C ASN A 225 -3.46 1.25 7.68
N ASP A 226 -2.25 0.74 7.46
CA ASP A 226 -1.15 1.41 6.79
C ASP A 226 -0.36 0.42 5.94
N ASN A 227 0.40 0.96 5.00
CA ASN A 227 1.15 0.17 4.04
C ASN A 227 2.32 -0.61 4.67
N LEU A 228 3.02 -0.04 5.64
CA LEU A 228 4.15 -0.71 6.29
C LEU A 228 3.69 -1.95 7.08
N THR A 229 2.54 -1.84 7.75
CA THR A 229 1.91 -2.98 8.45
C THR A 229 1.43 -4.02 7.44
N ALA A 230 0.81 -3.61 6.32
CA ALA A 230 0.34 -4.54 5.29
C ALA A 230 1.51 -5.29 4.63
N ASP A 231 2.58 -4.59 4.25
CA ASP A 231 3.79 -5.16 3.65
C ASP A 231 4.48 -6.15 4.61
N MET A 232 4.69 -5.74 5.87
CA MET A 232 5.27 -6.61 6.89
C MET A 232 4.44 -7.90 7.07
N LEU A 233 3.13 -7.77 7.18
CA LEU A 233 2.25 -8.91 7.43
C LEU A 233 2.18 -9.84 6.22
N VAL A 234 2.05 -9.33 4.99
CA VAL A 234 1.94 -10.19 3.82
C VAL A 234 3.18 -11.07 3.67
N ARG A 235 4.39 -10.53 3.87
CA ARG A 235 5.66 -11.27 3.84
C ARG A 235 5.75 -12.29 4.97
N THR A 236 5.40 -11.88 6.19
CA THR A 236 5.45 -12.75 7.37
C THR A 236 4.47 -13.91 7.24
N LEU A 237 3.23 -13.65 6.84
CA LEU A 237 2.19 -14.67 6.68
C LEU A 237 2.47 -15.62 5.53
N PHE A 238 3.14 -15.16 4.47
CA PHE A 238 3.54 -16.01 3.36
C PHE A 238 4.53 -17.11 3.81
N LEU A 239 5.38 -16.81 4.79
CA LEU A 239 6.38 -17.73 5.33
C LEU A 239 5.85 -18.65 6.45
N MET A 240 4.69 -18.37 7.04
CA MET A 240 4.08 -19.14 8.11
C MET A 240 3.16 -20.25 7.57
N SER A 241 2.82 -21.23 8.42
CA SER A 241 1.61 -22.03 8.19
C SER A 241 0.36 -21.16 8.35
N GLU A 242 -0.77 -21.53 7.71
CA GLU A 242 -2.02 -20.76 7.86
C GLU A 242 -2.46 -20.68 9.33
N ASP A 243 -2.37 -21.78 10.08
CA ASP A 243 -2.75 -21.83 11.50
C ASP A 243 -1.93 -20.86 12.36
N ASP A 244 -0.63 -20.77 12.11
CA ASP A 244 0.24 -19.83 12.82
C ASP A 244 0.02 -18.39 12.35
N GLY A 245 -0.19 -18.20 11.05
CA GLY A 245 -0.52 -16.90 10.45
C GLY A 245 -1.82 -16.32 11.02
N ARG A 246 -2.87 -17.14 11.18
CA ARG A 246 -4.14 -16.72 11.80
C ARG A 246 -3.94 -16.24 13.23
N LYS A 247 -3.16 -16.95 14.05
CA LYS A 247 -2.84 -16.54 15.41
C LYS A 247 -1.97 -15.28 15.45
N TYR A 248 -1.04 -15.17 14.50
CA TYR A 248 -0.13 -14.04 14.44
C TYR A 248 -0.86 -12.74 14.08
N ILE A 249 -1.75 -12.76 13.08
CA ILE A 249 -2.48 -11.58 12.62
C ILE A 249 -3.47 -11.03 13.67
N GLU A 250 -3.93 -11.85 14.61
CA GLU A 250 -4.79 -11.40 15.73
C GLU A 250 -4.15 -10.28 16.57
N ASN A 251 -2.82 -10.15 16.54
CA ASN A 251 -2.12 -9.09 17.24
C ASN A 251 -2.16 -7.74 16.51
N PHE A 252 -2.74 -7.71 15.31
CA PHE A 252 -2.78 -6.54 14.45
C PHE A 252 -4.24 -6.22 14.08
N ASN A 253 -4.51 -4.96 13.79
CA ASN A 253 -5.80 -4.57 13.22
C ASN A 253 -5.76 -4.75 11.69
N ALA A 254 -5.67 -6.01 11.26
CA ALA A 254 -5.47 -6.41 9.88
C ALA A 254 -6.22 -7.71 9.56
N GLU A 255 -6.47 -7.94 8.29
CA GLU A 255 -7.16 -9.12 7.78
C GLU A 255 -6.36 -9.75 6.63
N ALA A 256 -6.46 -11.05 6.46
CA ALA A 256 -5.70 -11.77 5.44
C ALA A 256 -6.56 -12.76 4.64
N LEU A 257 -6.13 -12.97 3.40
CA LEU A 257 -6.62 -13.99 2.48
C LEU A 257 -5.43 -14.79 1.96
N TRP A 258 -5.56 -16.12 1.93
CA TRP A 258 -4.57 -17.08 1.42
C TRP A 258 -5.14 -17.85 0.24
N GLN A 259 -4.32 -18.07 -0.79
CA GLN A 259 -4.65 -18.90 -1.95
C GLN A 259 -3.63 -20.04 -2.08
N LYS A 260 -4.12 -21.28 -2.31
CA LYS A 260 -3.29 -22.44 -2.67
C LYS A 260 -4.06 -23.32 -3.65
N GLY A 261 -3.63 -23.35 -4.91
CA GLY A 261 -4.40 -23.96 -6.00
C GLY A 261 -5.78 -23.28 -6.13
N ASP A 262 -6.84 -24.09 -6.09
CA ASP A 262 -8.22 -23.61 -6.12
C ASP A 262 -8.78 -23.29 -4.71
N GLU A 263 -8.01 -23.57 -3.67
CA GLU A 263 -8.46 -23.32 -2.30
C GLU A 263 -8.18 -21.86 -1.91
N VAL A 264 -9.21 -21.21 -1.37
CA VAL A 264 -9.14 -19.84 -0.86
C VAL A 264 -9.63 -19.84 0.58
N SER A 265 -8.83 -19.37 1.48
CA SER A 265 -9.18 -19.15 2.88
C SER A 265 -8.93 -17.71 3.27
N MET A 266 -9.65 -17.21 4.27
CA MET A 266 -9.51 -15.84 4.75
C MET A 266 -9.87 -15.71 6.22
N THR A 267 -9.42 -14.64 6.85
CA THR A 267 -9.91 -14.24 8.18
C THR A 267 -11.37 -13.81 8.11
N ASP A 268 -12.09 -13.91 9.22
CA ASP A 268 -13.52 -13.58 9.22
C ASP A 268 -13.79 -12.10 8.91
N GLY A 269 -12.91 -11.21 9.34
CA GLY A 269 -13.01 -9.78 9.10
C GLY A 269 -12.72 -9.39 7.63
N PHE A 270 -11.98 -10.17 6.88
CA PHE A 270 -11.69 -9.90 5.46
C PHE A 270 -12.97 -9.81 4.63
N LYS A 271 -13.97 -10.61 4.96
CA LYS A 271 -15.29 -10.61 4.30
C LYS A 271 -16.03 -9.27 4.36
N ASN A 272 -15.70 -8.42 5.34
CA ASN A 272 -16.31 -7.10 5.49
C ASN A 272 -15.81 -6.10 4.44
N TYR A 273 -14.73 -6.42 3.76
CA TYR A 273 -14.17 -5.61 2.69
C TYR A 273 -14.62 -6.07 1.30
N LEU A 274 -15.25 -7.24 1.17
CA LEU A 274 -15.71 -7.74 -0.12
C LEU A 274 -16.97 -7.00 -0.58
N GLN A 275 -17.03 -6.73 -1.89
CA GLN A 275 -18.22 -6.17 -2.51
C GLN A 275 -19.35 -7.21 -2.47
N LYS A 276 -20.53 -6.79 -2.00
CA LYS A 276 -21.71 -7.66 -1.92
C LYS A 276 -22.54 -7.62 -3.18
#